data_8b168e88e1af9a882212785713f7a2e8
#
_entry.id   8b168e88e1af9a882212785713f7a2e8
#
_cell.length_a   1.000
_cell.length_b   1.000
_cell.length_c   1.000
_cell.angle_alpha   90.00
_cell.angle_beta   90.00
_cell.angle_gamma   90.00
#
_symmetry.space_group_name_H-M   'P 1'
#
loop_
_entity.id
_entity.type
_entity.pdbx_description
1 polymer ?
#
loop_
_entity_poly.entity_id
_entity_poly.type
_entity_poly.pdbx_seq_one_letter_code
_entity_poly.pdbx_strand_id
1 'polypeptide(L)'
;IVKDALPQNAYQFQYTLISNTRVDCIVKMPQPPGSICIDSKFPLEDYKKFANSSNEQEKKDNLKSFHNAVQKHIKDIADKYISPGETADSAIMFLPSESIYSEINIRFPRLVNESRNKKVYMAGPDNLMLLLHTVRAILRDATMSQTAGKIQIEVDKLTNDLNLLADRILKLDKHFDLAR
;
A
#
# COMPACT_ATOMS: atom_id res chain seq x y z
N ILE A 1 -9.36 -9.49 -5.46
CA ILE A 1 -7.94 -9.15 -5.67
C ILE A 1 -7.27 -8.83 -4.33
N VAL A 2 -7.59 -7.71 -3.62
CA VAL A 2 -6.89 -7.33 -2.39
C VAL A 2 -7.02 -8.40 -1.30
N LYS A 3 -8.24 -8.92 -1.08
CA LYS A 3 -8.52 -10.00 -0.11
C LYS A 3 -7.75 -11.28 -0.40
N ASP A 4 -7.49 -11.56 -1.65
CA ASP A 4 -6.81 -12.79 -2.08
C ASP A 4 -5.28 -12.66 -1.98
N ALA A 5 -4.77 -11.43 -2.14
CA ALA A 5 -3.34 -11.16 -2.17
C ALA A 5 -2.73 -10.87 -0.79
N LEU A 6 -3.47 -10.21 0.10
CA LEU A 6 -2.95 -9.72 1.38
C LEU A 6 -3.64 -10.35 2.59
N PRO A 7 -2.93 -10.49 3.73
CA PRO A 7 -3.53 -10.90 4.98
C PRO A 7 -4.50 -9.83 5.50
N GLN A 8 -5.52 -10.25 6.25
CA GLN A 8 -6.65 -9.41 6.66
C GLN A 8 -6.25 -8.17 7.48
N ASN A 9 -5.16 -8.22 8.21
CA ASN A 9 -4.64 -7.11 9.00
C ASN A 9 -3.84 -6.07 8.18
N ALA A 10 -3.47 -6.41 6.94
CA ALA A 10 -2.64 -5.56 6.07
C ALA A 10 -3.43 -4.55 5.24
N TYR A 11 -4.76 -4.62 5.24
CA TYR A 11 -5.60 -3.68 4.49
C TYR A 11 -6.88 -3.36 5.24
N GLN A 12 -7.54 -2.30 4.79
CA GLN A 12 -8.87 -1.93 5.27
C GLN A 12 -9.67 -1.28 4.14
N PHE A 13 -10.88 -1.81 3.91
CA PHE A 13 -11.81 -1.19 2.96
C PHE A 13 -12.55 -0.03 3.60
N GLN A 14 -12.95 0.92 2.76
CA GLN A 14 -13.76 2.06 3.13
C GLN A 14 -13.18 2.82 4.34
N TYR A 15 -11.86 3.02 4.29
CA TYR A 15 -11.13 3.71 5.34
C TYR A 15 -11.35 5.22 5.26
N THR A 16 -11.52 5.87 6.41
CA THR A 16 -11.63 7.32 6.50
C THR A 16 -10.32 7.90 7.00
N LEU A 17 -9.70 8.74 6.18
CA LEU A 17 -8.47 9.46 6.50
C LEU A 17 -8.72 10.54 7.57
N ILE A 18 -7.66 11.06 8.18
CA ILE A 18 -7.71 12.18 9.14
C ILE A 18 -8.39 13.41 8.51
N SER A 19 -8.17 13.61 7.20
CA SER A 19 -8.85 14.66 6.40
C SER A 19 -10.37 14.47 6.28
N ASN A 20 -10.95 13.47 6.91
CA ASN A 20 -12.35 13.04 6.77
C ASN A 20 -12.73 12.58 5.35
N THR A 21 -11.74 12.24 4.53
CA THR A 21 -11.94 11.71 3.18
C THR A 21 -11.95 10.19 3.22
N ARG A 22 -12.94 9.58 2.56
CA ARG A 22 -13.11 8.13 2.54
C ARG A 22 -12.47 7.54 1.28
N VAL A 23 -11.54 6.63 1.47
CA VAL A 23 -10.87 5.85 0.40
C VAL A 23 -11.45 4.44 0.31
N ASP A 24 -11.52 3.88 -0.89
CA ASP A 24 -12.10 2.54 -1.11
C ASP A 24 -11.27 1.44 -0.42
N CYS A 25 -9.95 1.54 -0.46
CA CYS A 25 -9.07 0.63 0.24
C CYS A 25 -7.77 1.35 0.64
N ILE A 26 -7.30 1.09 1.86
CA ILE A 26 -5.96 1.45 2.31
C ILE A 26 -5.17 0.17 2.57
N VAL A 27 -3.95 0.10 2.05
CA VAL A 27 -2.98 -0.96 2.33
C VAL A 27 -2.01 -0.45 3.36
N LYS A 28 -2.00 -1.08 4.53
CA LYS A 28 -1.18 -0.68 5.68
C LYS A 28 0.24 -1.17 5.49
N MET A 29 1.19 -0.25 5.45
CA MET A 29 2.60 -0.55 5.33
C MET A 29 3.40 0.16 6.44
N PRO A 30 4.57 -0.39 6.84
CA PRO A 30 5.47 0.30 7.75
C PRO A 30 5.98 1.61 7.13
N GLN A 31 6.33 2.55 7.97
CA GLN A 31 7.00 3.77 7.52
C GLN A 31 8.52 3.58 7.55
N PRO A 32 9.23 4.07 6.54
CA PRO A 32 8.78 4.47 5.20
C PRO A 32 8.36 3.25 4.35
N PRO A 33 7.50 3.35 3.32
CA PRO A 33 6.89 4.56 2.74
C PRO A 33 5.55 4.97 3.36
N GLY A 34 4.95 4.19 4.26
CA GLY A 34 3.62 4.44 4.80
C GLY A 34 2.50 3.78 4.01
N SER A 35 1.27 3.95 4.48
CA SER A 35 0.09 3.26 3.92
C SER A 35 -0.29 3.80 2.54
N ILE A 36 -0.63 2.89 1.61
CA ILE A 36 -0.97 3.23 0.22
C ILE A 36 -2.49 3.20 0.05
N CYS A 37 -3.05 4.27 -0.49
CA CYS A 37 -4.45 4.37 -0.86
C CYS A 37 -4.69 3.79 -2.25
N ILE A 38 -5.78 3.00 -2.38
CA ILE A 38 -6.26 2.45 -3.64
C ILE A 38 -7.70 2.93 -3.83
N ASP A 39 -7.95 3.63 -4.92
CA ASP A 39 -9.27 4.10 -5.31
C ASP A 39 -9.75 3.37 -6.56
N SER A 40 -11.00 2.88 -6.52
CA SER A 40 -11.58 2.07 -7.59
C SER A 40 -12.58 2.84 -8.45
N LYS A 41 -12.75 4.13 -8.22
CA LYS A 41 -13.69 4.98 -8.95
C LYS A 41 -13.15 5.31 -10.34
N PHE A 42 -13.56 4.53 -11.30
CA PHE A 42 -13.22 4.71 -12.70
C PHE A 42 -14.44 5.23 -13.49
N PRO A 43 -14.29 6.18 -14.45
CA PRO A 43 -15.39 6.70 -15.27
C PRO A 43 -15.84 5.70 -16.33
N LEU A 44 -16.41 4.56 -15.88
CA LEU A 44 -16.79 3.46 -16.74
C LEU A 44 -17.89 3.84 -17.75
N GLU A 45 -18.78 4.75 -17.37
CA GLU A 45 -19.86 5.20 -18.27
C GLU A 45 -19.31 6.02 -19.44
N ASP A 46 -18.36 6.92 -19.19
CA ASP A 46 -17.71 7.70 -20.24
C ASP A 46 -16.90 6.78 -21.18
N TYR A 47 -16.23 5.78 -20.60
CA TYR A 47 -15.57 4.75 -21.40
C TYR A 47 -16.54 3.95 -22.27
N LYS A 48 -17.67 3.51 -21.74
CA LYS A 48 -18.70 2.79 -22.50
C LYS A 48 -19.29 3.64 -23.62
N LYS A 49 -19.57 4.92 -23.39
CA LYS A 49 -20.02 5.84 -24.43
C LYS A 49 -19.00 5.95 -25.56
N PHE A 50 -17.74 6.12 -25.22
CA PHE A 50 -16.65 6.13 -26.19
C PHE A 50 -16.55 4.81 -26.97
N ALA A 51 -16.56 3.67 -26.28
CA ALA A 51 -16.40 2.35 -26.90
C ALA A 51 -17.56 1.99 -27.83
N ASN A 52 -18.79 2.45 -27.55
CA ASN A 52 -20.02 2.17 -28.29
C ASN A 52 -20.41 3.30 -29.27
N SER A 53 -19.53 4.26 -29.54
CA SER A 53 -19.81 5.36 -30.45
C SER A 53 -20.06 4.87 -31.88
N SER A 54 -21.15 5.33 -32.50
CA SER A 54 -21.63 4.85 -33.83
C SER A 54 -21.00 5.60 -34.98
N ASN A 55 -20.49 6.81 -34.77
CA ASN A 55 -19.88 7.63 -35.80
C ASN A 55 -18.62 8.34 -35.34
N GLU A 56 -17.78 8.80 -36.25
CA GLU A 56 -16.47 9.39 -35.93
C GLU A 56 -16.56 10.70 -35.15
N GLN A 57 -17.63 11.49 -35.34
CA GLN A 57 -17.79 12.74 -34.59
C GLN A 57 -18.15 12.45 -33.15
N GLU A 58 -19.12 11.58 -32.92
CA GLU A 58 -19.52 11.10 -31.59
C GLU A 58 -18.33 10.46 -30.84
N LYS A 59 -17.53 9.67 -31.55
CA LYS A 59 -16.34 9.02 -31.01
C LYS A 59 -15.30 10.03 -30.54
N LYS A 60 -15.06 11.12 -31.29
CA LYS A 60 -14.16 12.20 -30.89
C LYS A 60 -14.65 12.92 -29.63
N ASP A 61 -15.94 13.23 -29.57
CA ASP A 61 -16.53 13.96 -28.45
C ASP A 61 -16.51 13.09 -27.17
N ASN A 62 -16.90 11.82 -27.29
CA ASN A 62 -16.87 10.86 -26.18
C ASN A 62 -15.44 10.55 -25.72
N LEU A 63 -14.47 10.49 -26.64
CA LEU A 63 -13.07 10.32 -26.30
C LEU A 63 -12.53 11.50 -25.47
N LYS A 64 -12.94 12.73 -25.83
CA LYS A 64 -12.57 13.94 -25.08
C LYS A 64 -13.22 13.96 -23.69
N SER A 65 -14.50 13.58 -23.60
CA SER A 65 -15.21 13.44 -22.32
C SER A 65 -14.53 12.41 -21.43
N PHE A 66 -14.19 11.25 -21.96
CA PHE A 66 -13.49 10.20 -21.24
C PHE A 66 -12.10 10.65 -20.75
N HIS A 67 -11.32 11.31 -21.62
CA HIS A 67 -10.03 11.90 -21.24
C HIS A 67 -10.19 12.86 -20.04
N ASN A 68 -11.12 13.79 -20.11
CA ASN A 68 -11.35 14.79 -19.05
C ASN A 68 -11.81 14.15 -17.75
N ALA A 69 -12.64 13.10 -17.82
CA ALA A 69 -13.11 12.37 -16.67
C ALA A 69 -11.95 11.63 -15.97
N VAL A 70 -11.07 10.95 -16.74
CA VAL A 70 -9.88 10.29 -16.18
C VAL A 70 -8.92 11.32 -15.56
N GLN A 71 -8.67 12.45 -16.25
CA GLN A 71 -7.83 13.52 -15.73
C GLN A 71 -8.34 14.09 -14.40
N LYS A 72 -9.66 14.31 -14.31
CA LYS A 72 -10.30 14.74 -13.08
C LYS A 72 -10.11 13.72 -11.94
N HIS A 73 -10.30 12.43 -12.21
CA HIS A 73 -10.09 11.37 -11.20
C HIS A 73 -8.65 11.31 -10.72
N ILE A 74 -7.67 11.44 -11.62
CA ILE A 74 -6.25 11.50 -11.24
C ILE A 74 -6.00 12.66 -10.28
N LYS A 75 -6.53 13.85 -10.60
CA LYS A 75 -6.41 15.02 -9.74
C LYS A 75 -7.08 14.80 -8.39
N ASP A 76 -8.31 14.30 -8.39
CA ASP A 76 -9.07 14.03 -7.17
C ASP A 76 -8.36 13.03 -6.25
N ILE A 77 -7.75 11.98 -6.81
CA ILE A 77 -6.98 10.99 -6.06
C ILE A 77 -5.72 11.62 -5.44
N ALA A 78 -4.98 12.39 -6.23
CA ALA A 78 -3.77 13.07 -5.75
C ALA A 78 -4.09 14.03 -4.59
N ASP A 79 -5.12 14.86 -4.76
CA ASP A 79 -5.48 15.89 -3.80
C ASP A 79 -6.10 15.31 -2.51
N LYS A 80 -6.76 14.15 -2.59
CA LYS A 80 -7.54 13.57 -1.47
C LYS A 80 -6.81 12.49 -0.70
N TYR A 81 -5.95 11.71 -1.36
CA TYR A 81 -5.42 10.47 -0.79
C TYR A 81 -3.90 10.44 -0.62
N ILE A 82 -3.19 11.47 -1.09
CA ILE A 82 -1.77 11.64 -0.82
C ILE A 82 -1.62 12.69 0.29
N SER A 83 -1.51 12.20 1.53
CA SER A 83 -1.53 13.04 2.75
C SER A 83 -0.22 12.84 3.50
N PRO A 84 0.70 13.83 3.53
CA PRO A 84 1.96 13.72 4.25
C PRO A 84 1.75 13.36 5.73
N GLY A 85 2.45 12.33 6.19
CA GLY A 85 2.39 11.85 7.57
C GLY A 85 1.30 10.81 7.84
N GLU A 86 0.29 10.66 6.99
CA GLU A 86 -0.76 9.65 7.12
C GLU A 86 -0.64 8.56 6.06
N THR A 87 -0.43 8.95 4.80
CA THR A 87 -0.31 8.03 3.68
C THR A 87 1.08 8.10 3.05
N ALA A 88 1.40 7.13 2.21
CA ALA A 88 2.55 7.21 1.32
C ALA A 88 2.43 8.43 0.39
N ASP A 89 3.54 8.82 -0.22
CA ASP A 89 3.60 9.91 -1.19
C ASP A 89 3.03 9.53 -2.57
N SER A 90 2.29 8.45 -2.62
CA SER A 90 1.68 7.91 -3.85
C SER A 90 0.37 7.20 -3.55
N ALA A 91 -0.50 7.14 -4.56
CA ALA A 91 -1.77 6.44 -4.52
C ALA A 91 -1.98 5.62 -5.80
N ILE A 92 -2.88 4.64 -5.74
CA ILE A 92 -3.22 3.76 -6.86
C ILE A 92 -4.63 4.08 -7.34
N MET A 93 -4.76 4.34 -8.63
CA MET A 93 -6.02 4.36 -9.36
C MET A 93 -6.27 3.00 -9.99
N PHE A 94 -7.21 2.24 -9.44
CA PHE A 94 -7.55 0.92 -9.97
C PHE A 94 -8.45 1.04 -11.20
N LEU A 95 -8.06 0.34 -12.26
CA LEU A 95 -8.81 0.23 -13.50
C LEU A 95 -9.47 -1.15 -13.59
N PRO A 96 -10.75 -1.25 -14.00
CA PRO A 96 -11.52 -2.49 -13.88
C PRO A 96 -11.11 -3.58 -14.87
N SER A 97 -10.27 -3.28 -15.87
CA SER A 97 -9.73 -4.27 -16.82
C SER A 97 -8.40 -3.86 -17.41
N GLU A 98 -7.60 -4.86 -17.82
CA GLU A 98 -6.35 -4.66 -18.53
C GLU A 98 -6.55 -4.02 -19.91
N SER A 99 -7.68 -4.30 -20.57
CA SER A 99 -8.01 -3.68 -21.85
C SER A 99 -8.15 -2.17 -21.72
N ILE A 100 -8.82 -1.69 -20.67
CA ILE A 100 -8.96 -0.26 -20.37
C ILE A 100 -7.60 0.36 -20.04
N TYR A 101 -6.78 -0.33 -19.24
CA TYR A 101 -5.43 0.10 -18.92
C TYR A 101 -4.58 0.27 -20.18
N SER A 102 -4.58 -0.71 -21.08
CA SER A 102 -3.86 -0.68 -22.35
C SER A 102 -4.36 0.45 -23.25
N GLU A 103 -5.67 0.65 -23.34
CA GLU A 103 -6.26 1.69 -24.17
C GLU A 103 -5.90 3.10 -23.71
N ILE A 104 -5.91 3.34 -22.39
CA ILE A 104 -5.46 4.62 -21.81
C ILE A 104 -3.98 4.86 -22.12
N ASN A 105 -3.11 3.85 -21.97
CA ASN A 105 -1.69 3.99 -22.27
C ASN A 105 -1.42 4.31 -23.74
N ILE A 106 -2.17 3.69 -24.66
CA ILE A 106 -2.01 3.91 -26.10
C ILE A 106 -2.56 5.27 -26.52
N ARG A 107 -3.75 5.64 -26.06
CA ARG A 107 -4.44 6.85 -26.54
C ARG A 107 -4.02 8.11 -25.79
N PHE A 108 -3.67 8.01 -24.50
CA PHE A 108 -3.42 9.15 -23.65
C PHE A 108 -2.05 9.09 -22.95
N PRO A 109 -0.93 8.91 -23.68
CA PRO A 109 0.39 8.78 -23.06
C PRO A 109 0.80 10.03 -22.24
N ARG A 110 0.33 11.22 -22.63
CA ARG A 110 0.55 12.48 -21.86
C ARG A 110 -0.19 12.45 -20.53
N LEU A 111 -1.41 11.94 -20.50
CA LEU A 111 -2.21 11.80 -19.29
C LEU A 111 -1.59 10.78 -18.32
N VAL A 112 -1.03 9.68 -18.85
CA VAL A 112 -0.29 8.70 -18.05
C VAL A 112 0.95 9.32 -17.41
N ASN A 113 1.69 10.15 -18.14
CA ASN A 113 2.84 10.86 -17.59
C ASN A 113 2.42 11.92 -16.54
N GLU A 114 1.33 12.64 -16.78
CA GLU A 114 0.76 13.58 -15.81
C GLU A 114 0.35 12.86 -14.51
N SER A 115 -0.28 11.70 -14.61
CA SER A 115 -0.66 10.85 -13.50
C SER A 115 0.57 10.46 -12.66
N ARG A 116 1.65 10.01 -13.30
CA ARG A 116 2.91 9.66 -12.62
C ARG A 116 3.57 10.86 -11.94
N ASN A 117 3.54 12.03 -12.58
CA ASN A 117 4.06 13.26 -11.99
C ASN A 117 3.28 13.67 -10.73
N LYS A 118 1.98 13.37 -10.70
CA LYS A 118 1.11 13.54 -9.52
C LYS A 118 1.20 12.37 -8.53
N LYS A 119 2.09 11.39 -8.79
CA LYS A 119 2.29 10.18 -7.98
C LYS A 119 1.02 9.32 -7.84
N VAL A 120 0.12 9.39 -8.80
CA VAL A 120 -1.02 8.53 -8.94
C VAL A 120 -0.70 7.48 -10.00
N TYR A 121 -0.60 6.22 -9.59
CA TYR A 121 -0.26 5.11 -10.48
C TYR A 121 -1.52 4.37 -10.89
N MET A 122 -1.78 4.30 -12.20
CA MET A 122 -2.86 3.50 -12.73
C MET A 122 -2.47 2.03 -12.76
N ALA A 123 -3.36 1.16 -12.33
CA ALA A 123 -3.13 -0.27 -12.32
C ALA A 123 -4.39 -1.03 -12.77
N GLY A 124 -4.24 -1.91 -13.75
CA GLY A 124 -5.21 -2.94 -14.06
C GLY A 124 -5.18 -4.08 -13.05
N PRO A 125 -6.05 -5.09 -13.19
CA PRO A 125 -6.14 -6.21 -12.24
C PRO A 125 -4.84 -6.98 -12.05
N ASP A 126 -4.12 -7.30 -13.13
CA ASP A 126 -2.88 -8.08 -13.08
C ASP A 126 -1.72 -7.27 -12.50
N ASN A 127 -1.61 -5.99 -12.89
CA ASN A 127 -0.62 -5.08 -12.33
C ASN A 127 -0.85 -4.83 -10.84
N LEU A 128 -2.11 -4.65 -10.43
CA LEU A 128 -2.45 -4.50 -9.03
C LEU A 128 -2.10 -5.77 -8.25
N MET A 129 -2.40 -6.95 -8.78
CA MET A 129 -2.06 -8.23 -8.14
C MET A 129 -0.54 -8.35 -7.93
N LEU A 130 0.26 -8.03 -8.94
CA LEU A 130 1.73 -8.05 -8.84
C LEU A 130 2.25 -7.07 -7.76
N LEU A 131 1.71 -5.86 -7.71
CA LEU A 131 2.04 -4.88 -6.68
C LEU A 131 1.69 -5.40 -5.28
N LEU A 132 0.51 -5.99 -5.11
CA LEU A 132 0.07 -6.54 -3.82
C LEU A 132 0.93 -7.73 -3.37
N HIS A 133 1.39 -8.58 -4.28
CA HIS A 133 2.34 -9.65 -3.97
C HIS A 133 3.68 -9.08 -3.48
N THR A 134 4.17 -8.01 -4.11
CA THR A 134 5.38 -7.31 -3.66
C THR A 134 5.19 -6.70 -2.28
N VAL A 135 4.06 -6.04 -2.04
CA VAL A 135 3.68 -5.52 -0.71
C VAL A 135 3.64 -6.62 0.34
N ARG A 136 3.05 -7.77 0.01
CA ARG A 136 3.01 -8.93 0.91
C ARG A 136 4.41 -9.40 1.31
N ALA A 137 5.35 -9.44 0.37
CA ALA A 137 6.74 -9.78 0.66
C ALA A 137 7.37 -8.78 1.64
N ILE A 138 7.22 -7.48 1.40
CA ILE A 138 7.71 -6.41 2.28
C ILE A 138 7.12 -6.54 3.70
N LEU A 139 5.82 -6.79 3.81
CA LEU A 139 5.15 -6.96 5.10
C LEU A 139 5.67 -8.19 5.86
N ARG A 140 5.93 -9.29 5.16
CA ARG A 140 6.52 -10.49 5.74
C ARG A 140 7.93 -10.20 6.29
N ASP A 141 8.76 -9.53 5.50
CA ASP A 141 10.13 -9.19 5.90
C ASP A 141 10.15 -8.24 7.10
N ALA A 142 9.26 -7.25 7.13
CA ALA A 142 9.11 -6.35 8.26
C ALA A 142 8.68 -7.09 9.54
N THR A 143 7.75 -8.05 9.44
CA THR A 143 7.29 -8.87 10.56
C THR A 143 8.42 -9.77 11.08
N MET A 144 9.21 -10.37 10.18
CA MET A 144 10.36 -11.19 10.55
C MET A 144 11.42 -10.37 11.29
N SER A 145 11.74 -9.17 10.79
CA SER A 145 12.69 -8.26 11.43
C SER A 145 12.25 -7.85 12.84
N GLN A 146 10.97 -7.50 13.01
CA GLN A 146 10.40 -7.18 14.32
C GLN A 146 10.47 -8.36 15.29
N THR A 147 10.20 -9.56 14.80
CA THR A 147 10.25 -10.79 15.61
C THR A 147 11.68 -11.11 16.04
N ALA A 148 12.65 -10.98 15.13
CA ALA A 148 14.06 -11.16 15.43
C ALA A 148 14.54 -10.17 16.52
N GLY A 149 14.16 -8.90 16.44
CA GLY A 149 14.45 -7.90 17.45
C GLY A 149 13.87 -8.23 18.83
N LYS A 150 12.65 -8.77 18.89
CA LYS A 150 12.05 -9.22 20.16
C LYS A 150 12.80 -10.42 20.74
N ILE A 151 13.18 -11.38 19.91
CA ILE A 151 13.96 -12.55 20.35
C ILE A 151 15.30 -12.10 20.93
N GLN A 152 15.99 -11.15 20.27
CA GLN A 152 17.26 -10.62 20.79
C GLN A 152 17.12 -10.01 22.18
N ILE A 153 16.08 -9.22 22.41
CA ILE A 153 15.79 -8.61 23.72
C ILE A 153 15.57 -9.68 24.78
N GLU A 154 14.85 -10.74 24.48
CA GLU A 154 14.59 -11.84 25.44
C GLU A 154 15.87 -12.67 25.71
N VAL A 155 16.71 -12.89 24.69
CA VAL A 155 18.02 -13.54 24.86
C VAL A 155 18.93 -12.70 25.75
N ASP A 156 18.97 -11.38 25.58
CA ASP A 156 19.77 -10.49 26.42
C ASP A 156 19.29 -10.50 27.88
N LYS A 157 17.98 -10.54 28.13
CA LYS A 157 17.43 -10.70 29.49
C LYS A 157 17.85 -12.03 30.11
N LEU A 158 17.70 -13.14 29.39
CA LEU A 158 18.12 -14.47 29.87
C LEU A 158 19.61 -14.51 30.19
N THR A 159 20.44 -13.88 29.38
CA THR A 159 21.90 -13.80 29.62
C THR A 159 22.20 -13.02 30.92
N ASN A 160 21.50 -11.92 31.16
CA ASN A 160 21.64 -11.16 32.38
C ASN A 160 21.18 -11.96 33.62
N ASP A 161 20.07 -12.69 33.53
CA ASP A 161 19.57 -13.52 34.62
C ASP A 161 20.55 -14.66 34.95
N LEU A 162 21.15 -15.29 33.92
CA LEU A 162 22.20 -16.31 34.09
C LEU A 162 23.44 -15.74 34.80
N ASN A 163 23.88 -14.55 34.43
CA ASN A 163 25.00 -13.88 35.10
C ASN A 163 24.70 -13.58 36.57
N LEU A 164 23.49 -13.10 36.84
CA LEU A 164 23.06 -12.86 38.25
C LEU A 164 23.00 -14.17 39.06
N LEU A 165 22.55 -15.26 38.43
CA LEU A 165 22.54 -16.58 39.08
C LEU A 165 23.95 -17.07 39.37
N ALA A 166 24.88 -16.95 38.39
CA ALA A 166 26.27 -17.31 38.56
C ALA A 166 26.91 -16.53 39.72
N ASP A 167 26.68 -15.22 39.81
CA ASP A 167 27.15 -14.38 40.91
C ASP A 167 26.59 -14.82 42.27
N ARG A 168 25.33 -15.23 42.33
CA ARG A 168 24.73 -15.72 43.58
C ARG A 168 25.33 -17.06 43.99
N ILE A 169 25.60 -17.97 43.07
CA ILE A 169 26.26 -19.24 43.34
C ILE A 169 27.67 -19.01 43.89
N LEU A 170 28.45 -18.13 43.26
CA LEU A 170 29.80 -17.77 43.75
C LEU A 170 29.80 -17.15 45.15
N LYS A 171 28.79 -16.34 45.47
CA LYS A 171 28.62 -15.80 46.82
C LYS A 171 28.25 -16.89 47.83
N LEU A 172 27.39 -17.80 47.43
CA LEU A 172 27.00 -18.93 48.28
C LEU A 172 28.19 -19.84 48.58
N ASP A 173 29.01 -20.15 47.59
CA ASP A 173 30.23 -20.97 47.73
C ASP A 173 31.20 -20.33 48.70
N LYS A 174 31.47 -19.02 48.59
CA LYS A 174 32.26 -18.26 49.54
C LYS A 174 31.71 -18.31 50.96
N HIS A 175 30.40 -18.25 51.15
CA HIS A 175 29.80 -18.35 52.47
C HIS A 175 29.95 -19.74 53.07
N PHE A 176 29.89 -20.79 52.27
CA PHE A 176 30.17 -22.16 52.74
C PHE A 176 31.63 -22.34 53.17
N ASP A 177 32.59 -21.77 52.42
CA ASP A 177 34.01 -21.85 52.74
C ASP A 177 34.35 -21.09 54.05
N LEU A 178 33.67 -19.99 54.33
CA LEU A 178 33.84 -19.21 55.56
C LEU A 178 33.20 -19.87 56.81
N ALA A 179 32.25 -20.80 56.59
CA ALA A 179 31.57 -21.49 57.70
C ALA A 179 32.22 -22.85 58.07
N ARG A 180 33.28 -23.22 57.38
CA ARG A 180 34.08 -24.44 57.59
C ARG A 180 35.32 -24.14 58.36
#